data_8b22955b5cc4190fc77bbb945812454c
#
_entry.id   8b22955b5cc4190fc77bbb945812454c
#
_cell.length_a   1.000
_cell.length_b   1.000
_cell.length_c   1.000
_cell.angle_alpha   90.00
_cell.angle_beta   90.00
_cell.angle_gamma   90.00
#
_symmetry.space_group_name_H-M   'P 1'
#
loop_
_entity.id
_entity.type
_entity.pdbx_description
1 polymer ?
#
loop_
_entity_poly.entity_id
_entity_poly.type
_entity_poly.pdbx_seq_one_letter_code
_entity_poly.pdbx_strand_id
1 'polypeptide(L)'
;QNSASIVNNYTINNGIGVPLSAIPTSPYFECVRLKFSTPISSGNSYQITAQNIRDCAGNKLSDKGSSTELALTKQIIKGDILINEVLFNPRQDGVDFVELYNHSSNPLNLKELFLIATNKNGLNKLYPITKETYLLKAKHYLVLSTDPDKIKQHYHTENPNAFLKMESLPAFNDGAGAVILISNSVRIDQFDYAGNM
;
A
#
# COMPACT_ATOMS: atom_id res chain seq x y z
N GLN A 1 0.69 3.87 31.09
CA GLN A 1 1.31 5.16 30.65
C GLN A 1 2.83 5.16 30.80
N ASN A 2 3.40 4.69 31.93
CA ASN A 2 4.85 4.76 32.17
C ASN A 2 5.69 4.05 31.11
N SER A 3 5.29 2.85 30.64
CA SER A 3 6.08 2.13 29.62
C SER A 3 6.10 2.84 28.27
N ALA A 4 5.03 3.54 27.91
CA ALA A 4 4.91 4.29 26.66
C ALA A 4 5.72 5.61 26.64
N SER A 5 6.18 6.09 27.80
CA SER A 5 7.04 7.28 27.90
C SER A 5 8.53 6.95 27.87
N ILE A 6 8.91 5.67 27.87
CA ILE A 6 10.31 5.24 27.89
C ILE A 6 10.86 5.26 26.46
N VAL A 7 11.77 6.17 26.17
CA VAL A 7 12.36 6.35 24.83
C VAL A 7 13.00 5.09 24.28
N ASN A 8 13.70 4.32 25.12
CA ASN A 8 14.37 3.08 24.74
C ASN A 8 13.41 1.94 24.32
N ASN A 9 12.10 2.14 24.51
CA ASN A 9 11.09 1.20 24.03
C ASN A 9 10.78 1.38 22.54
N TYR A 10 11.34 2.40 21.89
CA TYR A 10 11.14 2.70 20.48
C TYR A 10 12.45 2.80 19.74
N THR A 11 12.48 2.29 18.53
CA THR A 11 13.63 2.47 17.63
C THR A 11 13.18 2.52 16.17
N ILE A 12 13.90 3.29 15.37
CA ILE A 12 13.79 3.27 13.90
C ILE A 12 15.15 2.82 13.36
N ASN A 13 15.13 1.90 12.39
CA ASN A 13 16.31 1.36 11.73
C ASN A 13 17.01 2.41 10.83
N ASN A 14 17.99 1.96 10.04
CA ASN A 14 18.71 2.76 9.04
C ASN A 14 19.33 4.05 9.62
N GLY A 15 19.89 3.95 10.85
CA GLY A 15 20.66 5.03 11.48
C GLY A 15 19.84 6.12 12.16
N ILE A 16 18.50 6.02 12.20
CA ILE A 16 17.64 6.97 12.93
C ILE A 16 17.76 6.75 14.45
N GLY A 17 17.68 5.48 14.90
CA GLY A 17 17.91 5.09 16.29
C GLY A 17 16.70 5.31 17.21
N VAL A 18 17.01 5.68 18.47
CA VAL A 18 16.06 5.89 19.56
C VAL A 18 15.56 7.34 19.55
N PRO A 19 14.27 7.63 19.86
CA PRO A 19 13.78 8.99 19.92
C PRO A 19 14.37 9.79 21.11
N LEU A 20 14.43 11.11 20.94
CA LEU A 20 14.79 12.06 22.01
C LEU A 20 13.66 12.17 23.05
N SER A 21 12.41 11.96 22.63
CA SER A 21 11.26 11.99 23.53
C SER A 21 10.15 11.07 23.04
N ALA A 22 9.39 10.51 24.00
CA ALA A 22 8.19 9.72 23.79
C ALA A 22 7.08 10.26 24.70
N ILE A 23 6.07 10.90 24.12
CA ILE A 23 5.02 11.61 24.85
C ILE A 23 3.66 10.99 24.49
N PRO A 24 3.03 10.23 25.40
CA PRO A 24 1.67 9.75 25.23
C PRO A 24 0.69 10.91 25.12
N THR A 25 -0.22 10.84 24.16
CA THR A 25 -1.13 11.95 23.83
C THR A 25 -2.43 11.86 24.64
N SER A 26 -2.66 12.89 25.48
CA SER A 26 -3.92 13.08 26.23
C SER A 26 -5.09 13.38 25.27
N PRO A 27 -6.37 13.09 25.63
CA PRO A 27 -6.82 12.50 26.91
C PRO A 27 -6.85 10.97 26.93
N TYR A 28 -6.87 10.30 25.77
CA TYR A 28 -7.12 8.86 25.73
C TYR A 28 -5.85 8.01 25.77
N PHE A 29 -4.68 8.61 25.51
CA PHE A 29 -3.37 7.93 25.52
C PHE A 29 -3.26 6.75 24.54
N GLU A 30 -4.02 6.79 23.45
CA GLU A 30 -4.00 5.80 22.36
C GLU A 30 -2.83 5.99 21.41
N CYS A 31 -2.21 7.17 21.43
CA CYS A 31 -1.08 7.55 20.59
C CYS A 31 0.13 8.00 21.41
N VAL A 32 1.32 7.79 20.85
CA VAL A 32 2.56 8.34 21.41
C VAL A 32 3.24 9.21 20.35
N ARG A 33 3.55 10.45 20.71
CA ARG A 33 4.35 11.34 19.86
C ARG A 33 5.83 11.08 20.12
N LEU A 34 6.54 10.66 19.08
CA LEU A 34 7.98 10.43 19.11
C LEU A 34 8.71 11.58 18.40
N LYS A 35 9.81 12.06 18.99
CA LYS A 35 10.70 13.04 18.36
C LYS A 35 12.08 12.43 18.23
N PHE A 36 12.63 12.44 17.02
CA PHE A 36 13.96 11.93 16.70
C PHE A 36 14.94 13.09 16.43
N SER A 37 16.24 12.85 16.63
CA SER A 37 17.31 13.80 16.28
C SER A 37 17.59 13.80 14.79
N THR A 38 17.50 12.63 14.14
CA THR A 38 17.79 12.45 12.73
C THR A 38 16.47 12.38 11.96
N PRO A 39 16.26 13.18 10.90
CA PRO A 39 15.08 13.08 10.07
C PRO A 39 15.13 11.84 9.18
N ILE A 40 13.96 11.30 8.83
CA ILE A 40 13.85 10.33 7.73
C ILE A 40 14.02 11.06 6.39
N SER A 41 14.63 10.38 5.41
CA SER A 41 14.85 10.93 4.07
C SER A 41 13.94 10.27 3.04
N SER A 42 13.63 11.02 1.97
CA SER A 42 12.87 10.50 0.83
C SER A 42 13.64 9.38 0.13
N GLY A 43 12.93 8.46 -0.49
CA GLY A 43 13.50 7.32 -1.22
C GLY A 43 13.86 6.11 -0.36
N ASN A 44 13.77 6.23 0.96
CA ASN A 44 14.07 5.13 1.89
C ASN A 44 12.81 4.65 2.61
N SER A 45 12.74 3.33 2.84
CA SER A 45 11.80 2.72 3.77
C SER A 45 12.50 2.48 5.11
N TYR A 46 11.76 2.72 6.17
CA TYR A 46 12.21 2.55 7.55
C TYR A 46 11.27 1.60 8.26
N GLN A 47 11.76 0.94 9.29
CA GLN A 47 10.93 0.17 10.22
C GLN A 47 11.01 0.81 11.60
N ILE A 48 9.85 1.22 12.13
CA ILE A 48 9.73 1.58 13.53
C ILE A 48 9.33 0.36 14.33
N THR A 49 9.99 0.14 15.46
CA THR A 49 9.71 -0.94 16.40
C THR A 49 9.37 -0.34 17.76
N ALA A 50 8.31 -0.86 18.39
CA ALA A 50 7.94 -0.58 19.76
C ALA A 50 8.03 -1.88 20.57
N GLN A 51 8.65 -1.86 21.74
CA GLN A 51 8.81 -3.05 22.59
C GLN A 51 8.59 -2.69 24.05
N ASN A 52 8.27 -3.69 24.86
CA ASN A 52 8.03 -3.50 26.31
C ASN A 52 6.91 -2.51 26.67
N ILE A 53 6.03 -2.20 25.72
CA ILE A 53 4.85 -1.38 25.97
C ILE A 53 3.79 -2.22 26.67
N ARG A 54 3.14 -1.61 27.68
CA ARG A 54 2.03 -2.20 28.41
C ARG A 54 0.86 -1.23 28.46
N ASP A 55 -0.35 -1.79 28.44
CA ASP A 55 -1.57 -1.03 28.71
C ASP A 55 -1.76 -0.77 30.23
N CYS A 56 -2.88 -0.12 30.59
CA CYS A 56 -3.20 0.17 31.99
C CYS A 56 -3.51 -1.08 32.82
N ALA A 57 -3.90 -2.19 32.18
CA ALA A 57 -4.14 -3.48 32.82
C ALA A 57 -2.87 -4.34 32.94
N GLY A 58 -1.73 -3.87 32.39
CA GLY A 58 -0.45 -4.58 32.43
C GLY A 58 -0.22 -5.54 31.24
N ASN A 59 -1.15 -5.64 30.27
CA ASN A 59 -0.97 -6.47 29.09
C ASN A 59 0.15 -5.92 28.22
N LYS A 60 0.99 -6.79 27.72
CA LYS A 60 2.08 -6.41 26.81
C LYS A 60 1.58 -6.21 25.38
N LEU A 61 2.19 -5.28 24.66
CA LEU A 61 2.09 -5.20 23.20
C LEU A 61 2.51 -6.54 22.58
N SER A 62 1.69 -7.07 21.68
CA SER A 62 1.98 -8.32 20.98
C SER A 62 3.10 -8.14 19.96
N ASP A 63 3.86 -9.20 19.69
CA ASP A 63 4.95 -9.18 18.70
C ASP A 63 4.46 -8.81 17.29
N LYS A 64 3.24 -9.21 16.92
CA LYS A 64 2.61 -8.86 15.63
C LYS A 64 2.33 -7.36 15.45
N GLY A 65 2.10 -6.63 16.57
CA GLY A 65 1.85 -5.19 16.55
C GLY A 65 3.08 -4.36 16.93
N SER A 66 4.24 -4.99 17.16
CA SER A 66 5.43 -4.33 17.68
C SER A 66 6.23 -3.55 16.66
N SER A 67 6.03 -3.75 15.36
CA SER A 67 6.73 -3.01 14.32
C SER A 67 5.84 -2.70 13.13
N THR A 68 6.15 -1.58 12.46
CA THR A 68 5.51 -1.18 11.20
C THR A 68 6.50 -0.46 10.29
N GLU A 69 6.25 -0.55 8.99
CA GLU A 69 7.03 0.16 7.99
C GLU A 69 6.55 1.61 7.87
N LEU A 70 7.48 2.53 7.66
CA LEU A 70 7.21 3.94 7.39
C LEU A 70 8.17 4.48 6.33
N ALA A 71 7.71 5.46 5.57
CA ALA A 71 8.51 6.16 4.59
C ALA A 71 8.02 7.60 4.43
N LEU A 72 8.93 8.48 4.01
CA LEU A 72 8.55 9.81 3.52
C LEU A 72 8.11 9.66 2.07
N THR A 73 6.79 9.59 1.86
CA THR A 73 6.20 9.45 0.53
C THR A 73 6.06 10.81 -0.14
N LYS A 74 6.13 10.82 -1.46
CA LYS A 74 5.79 11.97 -2.30
C LYS A 74 4.39 11.82 -2.89
N GLN A 75 3.83 12.90 -3.41
CA GLN A 75 2.64 12.84 -4.24
C GLN A 75 2.93 12.01 -5.51
N ILE A 76 2.01 11.12 -5.85
CA ILE A 76 2.08 10.31 -7.07
C ILE A 76 1.80 11.20 -8.27
N ILE A 77 2.68 11.20 -9.25
CA ILE A 77 2.54 11.93 -10.51
C ILE A 77 2.54 10.96 -11.70
N LYS A 78 2.17 11.47 -12.88
CA LYS A 78 2.14 10.68 -14.12
C LYS A 78 3.47 9.96 -14.36
N GLY A 79 3.40 8.65 -14.61
CA GLY A 79 4.56 7.78 -14.87
C GLY A 79 5.25 7.24 -13.61
N ASP A 80 4.86 7.63 -12.41
CA ASP A 80 5.40 7.05 -11.18
C ASP A 80 4.94 5.60 -10.97
N ILE A 81 3.69 5.31 -11.30
CA ILE A 81 3.12 3.96 -11.27
C ILE A 81 2.60 3.64 -12.66
N LEU A 82 2.97 2.47 -13.16
CA LEU A 82 2.54 1.94 -14.45
C LEU A 82 1.60 0.76 -14.23
N ILE A 83 0.62 0.63 -15.10
CA ILE A 83 -0.17 -0.59 -15.26
C ILE A 83 0.69 -1.54 -16.09
N ASN A 84 1.21 -2.60 -15.45
CA ASN A 84 2.12 -3.54 -16.08
C ASN A 84 1.39 -4.67 -16.79
N GLU A 85 0.32 -5.20 -16.19
CA GLU A 85 -0.48 -6.28 -16.73
C GLU A 85 -1.94 -6.13 -16.33
N VAL A 86 -2.85 -6.56 -17.21
CA VAL A 86 -4.29 -6.65 -16.94
C VAL A 86 -4.78 -8.02 -17.41
N LEU A 87 -5.28 -8.83 -16.49
CA LEU A 87 -6.02 -10.04 -16.82
C LEU A 87 -7.52 -9.74 -16.77
N PHE A 88 -8.16 -9.69 -17.92
CA PHE A 88 -9.59 -9.37 -18.09
C PHE A 88 -10.43 -10.55 -18.59
N ASN A 89 -9.80 -11.68 -18.87
CA ASN A 89 -10.45 -12.94 -19.26
C ASN A 89 -9.75 -14.12 -18.58
N PRO A 90 -9.99 -14.32 -17.27
CA PRO A 90 -9.32 -15.35 -16.51
C PRO A 90 -9.80 -16.75 -16.92
N ARG A 91 -9.06 -17.77 -16.54
CA ARG A 91 -9.48 -19.18 -16.67
C ARG A 91 -10.80 -19.40 -15.92
N GLN A 92 -11.50 -20.48 -16.26
CA GLN A 92 -12.71 -20.87 -15.54
C GLN A 92 -12.46 -20.90 -14.03
N ASP A 93 -13.39 -20.35 -13.25
CA ASP A 93 -13.29 -20.13 -11.79
C ASP A 93 -12.17 -19.18 -11.34
N GLY A 94 -11.48 -18.52 -12.27
CA GLY A 94 -10.52 -17.48 -11.99
C GLY A 94 -11.15 -16.13 -11.65
N VAL A 95 -10.30 -15.14 -11.40
CA VAL A 95 -10.69 -13.75 -11.16
C VAL A 95 -9.77 -12.82 -11.92
N ASP A 96 -10.28 -11.65 -12.27
CA ASP A 96 -9.50 -10.58 -12.90
C ASP A 96 -8.43 -10.04 -11.97
N PHE A 97 -7.37 -9.50 -12.55
CA PHE A 97 -6.38 -8.71 -11.83
C PHE A 97 -5.79 -7.57 -12.65
N VAL A 98 -5.21 -6.63 -11.94
CA VAL A 98 -4.35 -5.58 -12.50
C VAL A 98 -3.03 -5.61 -11.76
N GLU A 99 -1.92 -5.74 -12.47
CA GLU A 99 -0.59 -5.60 -11.88
C GLU A 99 -0.08 -4.18 -12.07
N LEU A 100 0.38 -3.58 -10.98
CA LEU A 100 1.03 -2.28 -10.94
C LEU A 100 2.53 -2.43 -10.75
N TYR A 101 3.29 -1.52 -11.38
CA TYR A 101 4.73 -1.38 -11.18
C TYR A 101 5.06 0.02 -10.68
N ASN A 102 5.71 0.14 -9.53
CA ASN A 102 6.27 1.41 -9.09
C ASN A 102 7.55 1.71 -9.88
N HIS A 103 7.41 2.49 -10.94
CA HIS A 103 8.52 2.90 -11.81
C HIS A 103 9.41 3.97 -11.16
N SER A 104 8.96 4.66 -10.13
CA SER A 104 9.73 5.70 -9.43
C SER A 104 10.88 5.11 -8.60
N SER A 105 11.77 5.96 -8.13
CA SER A 105 12.83 5.62 -7.18
C SER A 105 12.43 5.80 -5.71
N ASN A 106 11.14 6.09 -5.43
CA ASN A 106 10.63 6.35 -4.09
C ASN A 106 9.53 5.35 -3.71
N PRO A 107 9.38 5.01 -2.43
CA PRO A 107 8.18 4.35 -1.96
C PRO A 107 6.97 5.29 -2.12
N LEU A 108 5.84 4.75 -2.58
CA LEU A 108 4.61 5.49 -2.86
C LEU A 108 3.48 4.97 -2.01
N ASN A 109 2.65 5.87 -1.46
CA ASN A 109 1.46 5.49 -0.72
C ASN A 109 0.25 5.39 -1.67
N LEU A 110 -0.35 4.21 -1.75
CA LEU A 110 -1.45 3.92 -2.66
C LEU A 110 -2.83 4.35 -2.16
N LYS A 111 -2.93 4.94 -0.96
CA LYS A 111 -4.21 5.29 -0.32
C LYS A 111 -5.10 6.22 -1.18
N GLU A 112 -4.48 7.10 -1.98
CA GLU A 112 -5.20 8.05 -2.83
C GLU A 112 -5.18 7.66 -4.31
N LEU A 113 -4.93 6.37 -4.58
CA LEU A 113 -4.89 5.83 -5.93
C LEU A 113 -6.18 5.04 -6.21
N PHE A 114 -6.76 5.28 -7.39
CA PHE A 114 -8.01 4.69 -7.84
C PHE A 114 -7.84 4.04 -9.21
N LEU A 115 -8.53 2.92 -9.41
CA LEU A 115 -8.74 2.32 -10.72
C LEU A 115 -10.07 2.80 -11.32
N ILE A 116 -10.06 2.97 -12.63
CA ILE A 116 -11.24 3.13 -13.47
C ILE A 116 -11.11 2.18 -14.66
N ALA A 117 -12.22 1.58 -15.12
CA ALA A 117 -12.28 0.98 -16.44
C ALA A 117 -13.29 1.77 -17.29
N THR A 118 -12.95 1.97 -18.55
CA THR A 118 -13.91 2.51 -19.51
C THR A 118 -14.94 1.43 -19.88
N ASN A 119 -16.20 1.75 -19.77
CA ASN A 119 -17.29 0.91 -20.28
C ASN A 119 -18.04 1.64 -21.40
N LYS A 120 -18.84 0.86 -22.15
CA LYS A 120 -19.65 1.41 -23.27
C LYS A 120 -20.65 2.51 -22.85
N ASN A 121 -20.95 2.63 -21.56
CA ASN A 121 -21.93 3.57 -21.01
C ASN A 121 -21.31 4.85 -20.45
N GLY A 122 -20.00 5.01 -20.50
CA GLY A 122 -19.29 6.23 -20.09
C GLY A 122 -19.33 6.56 -18.60
N LEU A 123 -19.89 5.70 -17.75
CA LEU A 123 -19.94 5.89 -16.30
C LEU A 123 -18.62 5.41 -15.67
N ASN A 124 -17.75 6.35 -15.38
CA ASN A 124 -16.46 6.10 -14.76
C ASN A 124 -16.60 6.10 -13.22
N LYS A 125 -16.89 4.93 -12.64
CA LYS A 125 -16.81 4.75 -11.18
C LYS A 125 -15.35 4.66 -10.73
N LEU A 126 -15.03 5.34 -9.64
CA LEU A 126 -13.73 5.25 -8.98
C LEU A 126 -13.70 4.03 -8.04
N TYR A 127 -12.70 3.18 -8.21
CA TYR A 127 -12.45 2.01 -7.35
C TYR A 127 -11.20 2.27 -6.53
N PRO A 128 -11.31 2.56 -5.22
CA PRO A 128 -10.13 2.80 -4.39
C PRO A 128 -9.29 1.53 -4.30
N ILE A 129 -7.98 1.67 -4.50
CA ILE A 129 -7.06 0.53 -4.37
C ILE A 129 -6.99 0.07 -2.92
N THR A 130 -6.92 1.02 -2.00
CA THR A 130 -6.93 0.75 -0.55
C THR A 130 -7.51 1.94 0.21
N LYS A 131 -8.11 1.68 1.37
CA LYS A 131 -8.55 2.71 2.32
C LYS A 131 -7.48 3.05 3.36
N GLU A 132 -6.51 2.14 3.53
CA GLU A 132 -5.43 2.27 4.50
C GLU A 132 -4.14 2.72 3.83
N THR A 133 -3.18 3.15 4.63
CA THR A 133 -1.83 3.41 4.14
C THR A 133 -1.19 2.12 3.66
N TYR A 134 -0.82 2.07 2.39
CA TYR A 134 -0.09 0.97 1.78
C TYR A 134 1.12 1.51 1.01
N LEU A 135 2.32 1.12 1.43
CA LEU A 135 3.57 1.56 0.82
C LEU A 135 4.00 0.58 -0.26
N LEU A 136 3.91 0.98 -1.52
CA LEU A 136 4.52 0.25 -2.63
C LEU A 136 5.97 0.71 -2.78
N LYS A 137 6.92 -0.19 -2.49
CA LYS A 137 8.37 0.10 -2.57
C LYS A 137 8.78 0.49 -3.98
N ALA A 138 9.86 1.27 -4.08
CA ALA A 138 10.47 1.63 -5.36
C ALA A 138 10.82 0.38 -6.16
N LYS A 139 10.49 0.38 -7.47
CA LYS A 139 10.80 -0.73 -8.40
C LYS A 139 10.16 -2.08 -8.05
N HIS A 140 9.06 -2.07 -7.26
CA HIS A 140 8.31 -3.28 -6.93
C HIS A 140 7.00 -3.36 -7.70
N TYR A 141 6.54 -4.59 -7.88
CA TYR A 141 5.24 -4.95 -8.46
C TYR A 141 4.21 -5.18 -7.37
N LEU A 142 2.94 -5.02 -7.71
CA LEU A 142 1.79 -5.30 -6.87
C LEU A 142 0.60 -5.75 -7.69
N VAL A 143 0.09 -6.94 -7.43
CA VAL A 143 -1.12 -7.47 -8.06
C VAL A 143 -2.36 -7.09 -7.25
N LEU A 144 -3.30 -6.43 -7.90
CA LEU A 144 -4.58 -6.01 -7.36
C LEU A 144 -5.67 -6.98 -7.81
N SER A 145 -6.42 -7.57 -6.89
CA SER A 145 -7.52 -8.49 -7.21
C SER A 145 -8.53 -8.55 -6.08
N THR A 146 -9.73 -9.02 -6.37
CA THR A 146 -10.75 -9.33 -5.34
C THR A 146 -10.48 -10.63 -4.61
N ASP A 147 -9.72 -11.56 -5.21
CA ASP A 147 -9.35 -12.85 -4.62
C ASP A 147 -7.91 -13.26 -5.01
N PRO A 148 -6.89 -12.74 -4.31
CA PRO A 148 -5.50 -13.10 -4.56
C PRO A 148 -5.18 -14.60 -4.48
N ASP A 149 -5.90 -15.35 -3.65
CA ASP A 149 -5.61 -16.77 -3.46
C ASP A 149 -6.03 -17.59 -4.67
N LYS A 150 -7.12 -17.23 -5.34
CA LYS A 150 -7.48 -17.83 -6.63
C LYS A 150 -6.43 -17.57 -7.71
N ILE A 151 -5.86 -16.36 -7.76
CA ILE A 151 -4.79 -16.07 -8.73
C ILE A 151 -3.60 -16.99 -8.49
N LYS A 152 -3.14 -17.11 -7.24
CA LYS A 152 -2.01 -17.97 -6.85
C LYS A 152 -2.27 -19.47 -7.12
N GLN A 153 -3.54 -19.90 -7.12
CA GLN A 153 -3.91 -21.30 -7.49
C GLN A 153 -3.81 -21.53 -9.00
N HIS A 154 -4.17 -20.53 -9.82
CA HIS A 154 -4.24 -20.67 -11.27
C HIS A 154 -2.95 -20.28 -12.00
N TYR A 155 -2.15 -19.41 -11.41
CA TYR A 155 -0.95 -18.83 -12.02
C TYR A 155 0.24 -18.92 -11.05
N HIS A 156 1.39 -19.28 -11.62
CA HIS A 156 2.64 -19.29 -10.86
C HIS A 156 3.03 -17.85 -10.46
N THR A 157 3.51 -17.66 -9.24
CA THR A 157 4.08 -16.40 -8.78
C THR A 157 5.36 -16.63 -7.99
N GLU A 158 6.39 -15.86 -8.30
CA GLU A 158 7.65 -15.88 -7.54
C GLU A 158 7.54 -15.06 -6.26
N ASN A 159 6.59 -14.11 -6.20
CA ASN A 159 6.40 -13.24 -5.03
C ASN A 159 4.96 -13.30 -4.49
N PRO A 160 4.62 -14.32 -3.67
CA PRO A 160 3.27 -14.49 -3.14
C PRO A 160 2.82 -13.39 -2.17
N ASN A 161 3.74 -12.50 -1.75
CA ASN A 161 3.44 -11.36 -0.88
C ASN A 161 3.14 -10.07 -1.67
N ALA A 162 3.34 -10.05 -2.99
CA ALA A 162 3.07 -8.90 -3.85
C ALA A 162 1.60 -8.85 -4.33
N PHE A 163 0.65 -9.10 -3.42
CA PHE A 163 -0.78 -9.08 -3.71
C PHE A 163 -1.53 -8.20 -2.73
N LEU A 164 -2.46 -7.42 -3.25
CA LEU A 164 -3.38 -6.61 -2.45
C LEU A 164 -4.82 -6.98 -2.81
N LYS A 165 -5.58 -7.43 -1.81
CA LYS A 165 -7.01 -7.69 -1.97
C LYS A 165 -7.78 -6.37 -2.00
N MET A 166 -8.48 -6.11 -3.10
CA MET A 166 -9.43 -5.02 -3.23
C MET A 166 -10.85 -5.44 -2.85
N GLU A 167 -11.65 -4.51 -2.35
CA GLU A 167 -13.08 -4.76 -2.08
C GLU A 167 -13.86 -5.03 -3.38
N SER A 168 -13.48 -4.35 -4.46
CA SER A 168 -14.05 -4.55 -5.81
C SER A 168 -13.09 -4.05 -6.87
N LEU A 169 -13.12 -4.67 -8.05
CA LEU A 169 -12.47 -4.21 -9.26
C LEU A 169 -13.49 -3.60 -10.22
N PRO A 170 -13.06 -2.71 -11.14
CA PRO A 170 -13.89 -2.37 -12.30
C PRO A 170 -14.23 -3.63 -13.09
N ALA A 171 -15.40 -3.68 -13.70
CA ALA A 171 -15.68 -4.71 -14.70
C ALA A 171 -14.90 -4.39 -15.99
N PHE A 172 -14.04 -5.30 -16.39
CA PHE A 172 -13.33 -5.22 -17.65
C PHE A 172 -14.16 -5.83 -18.78
N ASN A 173 -14.06 -5.26 -19.98
CA ASN A 173 -14.78 -5.77 -21.14
C ASN A 173 -13.84 -6.74 -21.90
N ASP A 174 -14.32 -7.96 -22.20
CA ASP A 174 -13.53 -8.98 -22.88
C ASP A 174 -13.12 -8.59 -24.32
N GLY A 175 -13.85 -7.68 -24.94
CA GLY A 175 -13.60 -7.27 -26.34
C GLY A 175 -12.55 -6.16 -26.47
N ALA A 176 -12.73 -5.06 -25.78
CA ALA A 176 -11.82 -3.91 -25.78
C ALA A 176 -12.18 -2.95 -24.66
N GLY A 177 -11.20 -2.23 -24.14
CA GLY A 177 -11.40 -1.26 -23.08
C GLY A 177 -10.11 -0.53 -22.70
N ALA A 178 -10.21 0.25 -21.62
CA ALA A 178 -9.06 0.85 -20.99
C ALA A 178 -9.15 0.72 -19.48
N VAL A 179 -8.00 0.45 -18.85
CA VAL A 179 -7.79 0.55 -17.41
C VAL A 179 -7.03 1.84 -17.15
N ILE A 180 -7.50 2.65 -16.23
CA ILE A 180 -6.93 3.97 -15.94
C ILE A 180 -6.61 4.06 -14.45
N LEU A 181 -5.41 4.53 -14.14
CA LEU A 181 -4.99 4.91 -12.80
C LEU A 181 -5.16 6.41 -12.59
N ILE A 182 -5.80 6.78 -11.47
CA ILE A 182 -6.03 8.18 -11.09
C ILE A 182 -5.58 8.41 -9.66
N SER A 183 -4.89 9.52 -9.42
CA SER A 183 -4.61 10.07 -8.09
C SER A 183 -4.89 11.56 -8.10
N ASN A 184 -5.61 12.06 -7.07
CA ASN A 184 -5.96 13.49 -6.93
C ASN A 184 -6.56 14.09 -8.22
N SER A 185 -7.46 13.37 -8.88
CA SER A 185 -8.10 13.74 -10.16
C SER A 185 -7.12 13.85 -11.35
N VAL A 186 -5.88 13.44 -11.19
CA VAL A 186 -4.87 13.39 -12.25
C VAL A 186 -4.70 11.95 -12.74
N ARG A 187 -4.73 11.76 -14.06
CA ARG A 187 -4.41 10.46 -14.67
C ARG A 187 -2.91 10.17 -14.51
N ILE A 188 -2.62 9.08 -13.81
CA ILE A 188 -1.26 8.60 -13.54
C ILE A 188 -0.75 7.73 -14.67
N ASP A 189 -1.59 6.77 -15.09
CA ASP A 189 -1.31 5.88 -16.21
C ASP A 189 -2.61 5.38 -16.87
N GLN A 190 -2.50 4.80 -18.07
CA GLN A 190 -3.59 4.20 -18.81
C GLN A 190 -3.07 3.04 -19.66
N PHE A 191 -3.78 1.93 -19.60
CA PHE A 191 -3.56 0.74 -20.42
C PHE A 191 -4.80 0.49 -21.29
N ASP A 192 -4.65 0.63 -22.61
CA ASP A 192 -5.69 0.32 -23.58
C ASP A 192 -5.49 -1.11 -24.08
N TYR A 193 -6.56 -1.89 -24.19
CA TYR A 193 -6.51 -3.27 -24.65
C TYR A 193 -7.63 -3.60 -25.64
N ALA A 194 -7.39 -4.61 -26.49
CA ALA A 194 -8.37 -5.18 -27.40
C ALA A 194 -8.28 -6.71 -27.35
N GLY A 195 -9.41 -7.39 -27.49
CA GLY A 195 -9.53 -8.85 -27.33
C GLY A 195 -8.83 -9.71 -28.37
N ASN A 196 -8.14 -9.10 -29.33
CA ASN A 196 -7.33 -9.76 -30.38
C ASN A 196 -5.80 -9.47 -30.21
N MET A 197 -5.39 -9.08 -29.02
CA MET A 197 -3.97 -8.90 -28.66
C MET A 197 -3.39 -10.22 -28.16
#